data_63fe6b2adde6f9769107333eac984861
#
_entry.id   63fe6b2adde6f9769107333eac984861
#
_cell.length_a   1.000
_cell.length_b   1.000
_cell.length_c   1.000
_cell.angle_alpha   90.00
_cell.angle_beta   90.00
_cell.angle_gamma   90.00
#
_symmetry.space_group_name_H-M   'P 1'
#
loop_
_entity.id
_entity.type
_entity.pdbx_description
1 polymer ?
#
loop_
_entity_poly.entity_id
_entity_poly.type
_entity_poly.pdbx_seq_one_letter_code
_entity_poly.pdbx_strand_id
1 'polypeptide(L)'
;MWKIEQERAFWSNNDFSAEVNLRCPDEGISRIAIGNHKLAGSLLAPCDLTNETPLLDAYQRGNDLVATYAATSNRNVRTQIYWRAVTALDSQAVGFEVILSVQTDLLDSKPLTTVSTQLPAGEVFRGAENADGELSFNRYFHGSSPTVATLIRGADFSLLEQVHPTDYFGQATLEDAGRVAVDRRVFPEGLEKGVIRRARFQAFLIPRSGDFESAKELFAKFDEAAPPLTT
;
A
#
# COMPACT_ATOMS: atom_id res chain seq x y z
N MET A 1 -8.10 16.60 -2.00
CA MET A 1 -7.94 16.40 -3.46
C MET A 1 -6.45 16.37 -3.78
N TRP A 2 -6.01 15.56 -4.75
CA TRP A 2 -4.63 15.58 -5.21
C TRP A 2 -4.31 16.88 -5.95
N LYS A 3 -3.10 17.38 -5.76
CA LYS A 3 -2.53 18.51 -6.49
C LYS A 3 -1.11 18.12 -6.91
N ILE A 4 -0.84 18.19 -8.22
CA ILE A 4 0.48 17.88 -8.76
C ILE A 4 1.24 19.19 -8.94
N GLU A 5 2.43 19.27 -8.33
CA GLU A 5 3.35 20.40 -8.46
C GLU A 5 4.72 19.84 -8.85
N GLN A 6 5.12 20.06 -10.09
CA GLN A 6 6.33 19.49 -10.69
C GLN A 6 6.33 17.95 -10.58
N GLU A 7 7.28 17.39 -9.82
CA GLU A 7 7.46 15.95 -9.64
C GLU A 7 6.89 15.44 -8.31
N ARG A 8 6.05 16.22 -7.63
CA ARG A 8 5.41 15.87 -6.36
C ARG A 8 3.90 16.00 -6.44
N ALA A 9 3.23 15.12 -5.78
CA ALA A 9 1.78 15.17 -5.65
C ALA A 9 1.40 15.26 -4.17
N PHE A 10 0.53 16.18 -3.86
CA PHE A 10 0.06 16.47 -2.51
C PHE A 10 -1.42 16.12 -2.40
N TRP A 11 -1.75 15.35 -1.40
CA TRP A 11 -3.14 15.15 -0.99
C TRP A 11 -3.42 15.99 0.25
N SER A 12 -4.55 16.68 0.27
CA SER A 12 -5.03 17.32 1.48
C SER A 12 -6.56 17.39 1.52
N ASN A 13 -7.09 17.20 2.70
CA ASN A 13 -8.40 17.63 3.14
C ASN A 13 -8.23 18.41 4.47
N ASN A 14 -9.31 18.72 5.18
CA ASN A 14 -9.24 19.59 6.37
C ASN A 14 -8.27 19.08 7.44
N ASP A 15 -8.20 17.76 7.66
CA ASP A 15 -7.47 17.16 8.80
C ASP A 15 -6.42 16.11 8.36
N PHE A 16 -6.33 15.79 7.09
CA PHE A 16 -5.43 14.75 6.60
C PHE A 16 -4.65 15.23 5.39
N SER A 17 -3.34 15.04 5.43
CA SER A 17 -2.46 15.37 4.31
C SER A 17 -1.38 14.32 4.11
N ALA A 18 -0.91 14.20 2.87
CA ALA A 18 0.17 13.29 2.49
C ALA A 18 0.83 13.76 1.20
N GLU A 19 2.01 13.21 0.92
CA GLU A 19 2.81 13.51 -0.27
C GLU A 19 3.27 12.23 -0.95
N VAL A 20 3.33 12.26 -2.28
CA VAL A 20 3.97 11.25 -3.14
C VAL A 20 5.03 11.95 -3.98
N ASN A 21 6.26 11.44 -3.96
CA ASN A 21 7.31 11.84 -4.88
C ASN A 21 7.19 11.01 -6.16
N LEU A 22 6.71 11.63 -7.25
CA LEU A 22 6.48 10.94 -8.53
C LEU A 22 7.77 10.48 -9.20
N ARG A 23 8.91 11.11 -8.87
CA ARG A 23 10.20 10.71 -9.40
C ARG A 23 10.86 9.58 -8.62
N CYS A 24 10.51 9.44 -7.35
CA CYS A 24 11.01 8.41 -6.45
C CYS A 24 9.83 7.69 -5.82
N PRO A 25 9.05 6.91 -6.57
CA PRO A 25 7.86 6.22 -6.04
C PRO A 25 8.20 5.18 -4.96
N ASP A 26 9.45 4.73 -4.90
CA ASP A 26 10.01 3.90 -3.83
C ASP A 26 10.10 4.60 -2.46
N GLU A 27 9.89 5.92 -2.40
CA GLU A 27 9.66 6.64 -1.14
C GLU A 27 8.24 6.40 -0.58
N GLY A 28 7.32 5.87 -1.41
CA GLY A 28 5.92 5.61 -1.03
C GLY A 28 5.13 6.88 -0.73
N ILE A 29 4.03 6.69 0.00
CA ILE A 29 3.23 7.80 0.53
C ILE A 29 3.91 8.27 1.81
N SER A 30 4.32 9.52 1.84
CA SER A 30 5.15 10.10 2.90
C SER A 30 4.57 11.42 3.42
N ARG A 31 5.24 12.05 4.41
CA ARG A 31 4.83 13.32 5.02
C ARG A 31 3.37 13.34 5.45
N ILE A 32 2.91 12.24 5.99
CA ILE A 32 1.53 12.04 6.40
C ILE A 32 1.27 12.84 7.68
N ALA A 33 0.16 13.59 7.70
CA ALA A 33 -0.30 14.28 8.89
C ALA A 33 -1.80 14.11 9.08
N ILE A 34 -2.23 13.93 10.34
CA ILE A 34 -3.64 13.92 10.76
C ILE A 34 -3.81 14.97 11.85
N GLY A 35 -4.53 16.04 11.57
CA GLY A 35 -4.57 17.20 12.43
C GLY A 35 -3.16 17.71 12.72
N ASN A 36 -2.77 17.73 13.99
CA ASN A 36 -1.44 18.15 14.43
C ASN A 36 -0.41 17.00 14.54
N HIS A 37 -0.83 15.75 14.30
CA HIS A 37 0.03 14.56 14.40
C HIS A 37 0.70 14.27 13.06
N LYS A 38 2.03 14.17 13.07
CA LYS A 38 2.83 13.77 11.91
C LYS A 38 3.27 12.33 12.07
N LEU A 39 2.99 11.51 11.07
CA LEU A 39 3.49 10.15 10.99
C LEU A 39 4.88 10.16 10.35
N ALA A 40 5.88 9.70 11.10
CA ALA A 40 7.20 9.44 10.53
C ALA A 40 7.17 8.07 9.82
N GLY A 41 7.69 8.02 8.60
CA GLY A 41 7.74 6.79 7.81
C GLY A 41 7.14 6.95 6.42
N SER A 42 6.92 5.83 5.76
CA SER A 42 6.36 5.74 4.42
C SER A 42 5.40 4.56 4.30
N LEU A 43 4.35 4.72 3.51
CA LEU A 43 3.34 3.70 3.28
C LEU A 43 3.36 3.25 1.82
N LEU A 44 3.22 1.93 1.62
CA LEU A 44 2.95 1.32 0.33
C LEU A 44 3.92 1.74 -0.78
N ALA A 45 5.21 1.73 -0.48
CA ALA A 45 6.32 2.07 -1.38
C ALA A 45 6.63 0.92 -2.35
N PRO A 46 6.50 1.07 -3.68
CA PRO A 46 6.92 0.06 -4.65
C PRO A 46 8.44 0.09 -4.81
N CYS A 47 9.15 -0.76 -4.08
CA CYS A 47 10.61 -0.73 -3.93
C CYS A 47 11.40 -0.87 -5.24
N ASP A 48 10.78 -1.43 -6.28
CA ASP A 48 11.43 -1.66 -7.57
C ASP A 48 11.36 -0.47 -8.55
N LEU A 49 10.71 0.61 -8.14
CA LEU A 49 10.52 1.83 -8.94
C LEU A 49 11.35 2.96 -8.33
N THR A 50 12.61 3.02 -8.68
CA THR A 50 13.55 4.02 -8.17
C THR A 50 13.55 5.30 -9.02
N ASN A 51 14.33 6.29 -8.63
CA ASN A 51 14.56 7.52 -9.39
C ASN A 51 15.19 7.28 -10.79
N GLU A 52 15.69 6.08 -11.06
CA GLU A 52 16.19 5.68 -12.38
C GLU A 52 15.06 5.20 -13.31
N THR A 53 13.85 4.97 -12.78
CA THR A 53 12.69 4.54 -13.56
C THR A 53 12.00 5.76 -14.17
N PRO A 54 12.02 5.94 -15.51
CA PRO A 54 11.45 7.14 -16.12
C PRO A 54 9.95 7.26 -15.89
N LEU A 55 9.51 8.38 -15.35
CA LEU A 55 8.11 8.77 -15.32
C LEU A 55 7.66 9.15 -16.74
N LEU A 56 6.68 8.46 -17.29
CA LEU A 56 6.11 8.72 -18.61
C LEU A 56 4.98 9.73 -18.56
N ASP A 57 4.13 9.61 -17.56
CA ASP A 57 2.95 10.46 -17.41
C ASP A 57 2.47 10.47 -15.96
N ALA A 58 1.89 11.58 -15.52
CA ALA A 58 1.22 11.67 -14.23
C ALA A 58 0.05 12.68 -14.32
N TYR A 59 -1.11 12.27 -13.83
CA TYR A 59 -2.31 13.09 -13.85
C TYR A 59 -3.26 12.73 -12.72
N GLN A 60 -4.19 13.63 -12.44
CA GLN A 60 -5.32 13.41 -11.57
C GLN A 60 -6.55 12.95 -12.36
N ARG A 61 -7.23 11.92 -11.86
CA ARG A 61 -8.51 11.46 -12.40
C ARG A 61 -9.50 11.26 -11.25
N GLY A 62 -10.45 12.18 -11.10
CA GLY A 62 -11.34 12.19 -9.94
C GLY A 62 -10.56 12.30 -8.63
N ASN A 63 -10.66 11.29 -7.77
CA ASN A 63 -9.93 11.20 -6.51
C ASN A 63 -8.59 10.44 -6.64
N ASP A 64 -8.27 9.95 -7.82
CA ASP A 64 -7.05 9.18 -8.04
C ASP A 64 -5.92 10.08 -8.54
N LEU A 65 -4.73 9.88 -7.99
CA LEU A 65 -3.47 10.24 -8.61
C LEU A 65 -3.02 9.03 -9.41
N VAL A 66 -2.71 9.21 -10.68
CA VAL A 66 -2.25 8.15 -11.56
C VAL A 66 -0.88 8.52 -12.11
N ALA A 67 0.08 7.60 -12.03
CA ALA A 67 1.37 7.78 -12.68
C ALA A 67 1.77 6.51 -13.44
N THR A 68 2.44 6.69 -14.58
CA THR A 68 2.91 5.60 -15.44
C THR A 68 4.42 5.68 -15.58
N TYR A 69 5.09 4.57 -15.33
CA TYR A 69 6.54 4.42 -15.36
C TYR A 69 6.96 3.48 -16.49
N ALA A 70 8.05 3.83 -17.17
CA ALA A 70 8.58 3.04 -18.28
C ALA A 70 9.16 1.70 -17.80
N ALA A 71 9.17 0.72 -18.70
CA ALA A 71 10.05 -0.43 -18.56
C ALA A 71 11.52 0.02 -18.69
N THR A 72 12.40 -0.62 -17.94
CA THR A 72 13.86 -0.41 -17.99
C THR A 72 14.58 -1.72 -18.33
N SER A 73 15.88 -1.65 -18.58
CA SER A 73 16.69 -2.87 -18.81
C SER A 73 16.66 -3.83 -17.62
N ASN A 74 16.55 -3.29 -16.39
CA ASN A 74 16.53 -4.07 -15.17
C ASN A 74 15.12 -4.56 -14.80
N ARG A 75 14.10 -3.88 -15.33
CA ARG A 75 12.68 -4.19 -15.08
C ARG A 75 11.89 -4.07 -16.38
N ASN A 76 11.71 -5.19 -17.06
CA ASN A 76 11.07 -5.28 -18.38
C ASN A 76 9.54 -5.14 -18.35
N VAL A 77 9.00 -4.40 -17.38
CA VAL A 77 7.57 -4.15 -17.25
C VAL A 77 7.29 -2.67 -17.07
N ARG A 78 6.30 -2.18 -17.81
CA ARG A 78 5.71 -0.87 -17.58
C ARG A 78 4.80 -0.97 -16.38
N THR A 79 4.91 -0.02 -15.45
CA THR A 79 4.10 0.01 -14.23
C THR A 79 3.24 1.26 -14.19
N GLN A 80 1.95 1.09 -13.89
CA GLN A 80 1.06 2.20 -13.59
C GLN A 80 0.61 2.07 -12.14
N ILE A 81 0.66 3.18 -11.42
CA ILE A 81 0.25 3.25 -10.02
C ILE A 81 -0.93 4.20 -9.89
N TYR A 82 -1.92 3.77 -9.13
CA TYR A 82 -3.05 4.58 -8.71
C TYR A 82 -2.96 4.77 -7.21
N TRP A 83 -2.98 6.01 -6.74
CA TRP A 83 -3.11 6.35 -5.33
C TRP A 83 -4.46 7.02 -5.12
N ARG A 84 -5.30 6.41 -4.32
CA ARG A 84 -6.62 6.92 -3.95
C ARG A 84 -6.66 7.17 -2.47
N ALA A 85 -6.94 8.40 -2.04
CA ALA A 85 -7.23 8.64 -0.64
C ALA A 85 -8.63 8.12 -0.30
N VAL A 86 -8.72 7.43 0.81
CA VAL A 86 -9.95 6.78 1.29
C VAL A 86 -10.25 7.23 2.71
N THR A 87 -11.52 7.48 2.99
CA THR A 87 -12.01 7.78 4.33
C THR A 87 -13.11 6.81 4.67
N ALA A 88 -12.97 6.09 5.76
CA ALA A 88 -14.00 5.23 6.32
C ALA A 88 -14.70 5.98 7.47
N LEU A 89 -15.86 6.56 7.20
CA LEU A 89 -16.55 7.46 8.13
C LEU A 89 -16.96 6.74 9.41
N ASP A 90 -17.40 5.49 9.32
CA ASP A 90 -17.89 4.72 10.48
C ASP A 90 -16.76 4.47 11.50
N SER A 91 -15.53 4.22 11.04
CA SER A 91 -14.36 3.95 11.87
C SER A 91 -13.47 5.17 12.11
N GLN A 92 -13.82 6.33 11.57
CA GLN A 92 -12.98 7.53 11.56
C GLN A 92 -11.57 7.28 11.00
N ALA A 93 -11.42 6.23 10.21
CA ALA A 93 -10.16 5.87 9.60
C ALA A 93 -9.92 6.67 8.31
N VAL A 94 -8.68 7.10 8.13
CA VAL A 94 -8.22 7.76 6.91
C VAL A 94 -7.03 7.01 6.34
N GLY A 95 -6.91 6.95 5.04
CA GLY A 95 -5.81 6.19 4.45
C GLY A 95 -5.77 6.27 2.94
N PHE A 96 -5.07 5.31 2.37
CA PHE A 96 -4.88 5.19 0.94
C PHE A 96 -5.14 3.77 0.45
N GLU A 97 -5.77 3.69 -0.71
CA GLU A 97 -5.72 2.52 -1.57
C GLU A 97 -4.68 2.74 -2.65
N VAL A 98 -3.83 1.75 -2.88
CA VAL A 98 -2.85 1.75 -3.96
C VAL A 98 -3.11 0.56 -4.87
N ILE A 99 -3.21 0.81 -6.16
CA ILE A 99 -3.33 -0.24 -7.17
C ILE A 99 -2.08 -0.18 -8.04
N LEU A 100 -1.34 -1.28 -8.07
CA LEU A 100 -0.26 -1.48 -9.01
C LEU A 100 -0.78 -2.24 -10.23
N SER A 101 -0.49 -1.73 -11.42
CA SER A 101 -0.81 -2.37 -12.68
C SER A 101 0.47 -2.55 -13.48
N VAL A 102 0.78 -3.78 -13.88
CA VAL A 102 1.99 -4.12 -14.63
C VAL A 102 1.64 -4.72 -15.98
N GLN A 103 2.40 -4.36 -17.01
CA GLN A 103 2.29 -4.91 -18.35
C GLN A 103 3.66 -4.95 -19.04
N THR A 104 3.80 -5.81 -20.05
CA THR A 104 5.04 -5.97 -20.82
C THR A 104 4.76 -6.05 -22.30
N ASP A 105 5.74 -5.64 -23.11
CA ASP A 105 5.74 -5.84 -24.57
C ASP A 105 6.56 -7.07 -24.96
N LEU A 106 7.18 -7.76 -24.00
CA LEU A 106 7.93 -9.00 -24.23
C LEU A 106 7.03 -10.23 -24.13
N LEU A 107 7.45 -11.34 -24.77
CA LEU A 107 6.73 -12.60 -24.70
C LEU A 107 6.77 -13.23 -23.31
N ASP A 108 7.80 -12.92 -22.52
CA ASP A 108 7.93 -13.34 -21.13
C ASP A 108 8.68 -12.27 -20.32
N SER A 109 8.21 -12.00 -19.12
CA SER A 109 8.81 -11.07 -18.17
C SER A 109 8.58 -11.53 -16.74
N LYS A 110 9.41 -11.07 -15.81
CA LYS A 110 9.29 -11.36 -14.38
C LYS A 110 8.86 -10.09 -13.64
N PRO A 111 7.57 -9.89 -13.40
CA PRO A 111 7.02 -8.66 -12.84
C PRO A 111 7.06 -8.61 -11.30
N LEU A 112 7.70 -9.58 -10.63
CA LEU A 112 7.75 -9.63 -9.17
C LEU A 112 8.05 -8.24 -8.60
N THR A 113 7.19 -7.79 -7.72
CA THR A 113 7.26 -6.46 -7.11
C THR A 113 7.15 -6.58 -5.61
N THR A 114 7.97 -5.82 -4.89
CA THR A 114 7.87 -5.65 -3.44
C THR A 114 7.29 -4.27 -3.14
N VAL A 115 6.25 -4.25 -2.29
CA VAL A 115 5.66 -3.02 -1.74
C VAL A 115 5.95 -2.98 -0.26
N SER A 116 6.61 -1.91 0.20
CA SER A 116 7.08 -1.75 1.57
C SER A 116 6.32 -0.65 2.31
N THR A 117 5.97 -0.93 3.55
CA THR A 117 5.51 0.07 4.51
C THR A 117 6.50 0.14 5.66
N GLN A 118 6.99 1.33 5.98
CA GLN A 118 8.00 1.55 7.02
C GLN A 118 7.51 2.58 8.02
N LEU A 119 7.52 2.22 9.30
CA LEU A 119 7.10 3.06 10.41
C LEU A 119 8.14 3.05 11.55
N PRO A 120 8.11 4.04 12.45
CA PRO A 120 8.73 3.93 13.76
C PRO A 120 8.22 2.70 14.50
N ALA A 121 8.98 2.25 15.52
CA ALA A 121 8.59 1.11 16.34
C ALA A 121 7.16 1.23 16.89
N GLY A 122 6.46 0.09 16.86
CA GLY A 122 5.11 -0.07 17.37
C GLY A 122 4.88 -1.54 17.72
N GLU A 123 3.76 -1.84 18.36
CA GLU A 123 3.36 -3.22 18.58
C GLU A 123 2.76 -3.79 17.28
N VAL A 124 3.35 -4.87 16.76
CA VAL A 124 2.91 -5.47 15.50
C VAL A 124 1.96 -6.63 15.77
N PHE A 125 0.84 -6.64 15.07
CA PHE A 125 -0.14 -7.72 15.07
C PHE A 125 -0.39 -8.17 13.64
N ARG A 126 -0.49 -9.47 13.46
CA ARG A 126 -0.84 -10.10 12.19
C ARG A 126 -2.30 -10.51 12.20
N GLY A 127 -2.99 -10.22 11.12
CA GLY A 127 -4.33 -10.75 10.87
C GLY A 127 -4.23 -12.24 10.48
N ALA A 128 -5.05 -13.06 11.07
CA ALA A 128 -5.21 -14.45 10.70
C ALA A 128 -6.69 -14.81 10.77
N GLU A 129 -7.18 -15.57 9.82
CA GLU A 129 -8.52 -16.13 9.89
C GLU A 129 -8.57 -17.20 10.99
N ASN A 130 -9.60 -17.15 11.81
CA ASN A 130 -9.92 -18.18 12.77
C ASN A 130 -10.64 -19.35 12.09
N ALA A 131 -11.00 -20.38 12.86
CA ALA A 131 -11.71 -21.57 12.35
C ALA A 131 -13.09 -21.23 11.75
N ASP A 132 -13.68 -20.10 12.11
CA ASP A 132 -14.99 -19.62 11.65
C ASP A 132 -14.88 -18.70 10.43
N GLY A 133 -13.66 -18.47 9.90
CA GLY A 133 -13.38 -17.58 8.78
C GLY A 133 -13.32 -16.09 9.14
N GLU A 134 -13.36 -15.76 10.44
CA GLU A 134 -13.25 -14.37 10.88
C GLU A 134 -11.79 -13.95 11.07
N LEU A 135 -11.44 -12.73 10.64
CA LEU A 135 -10.12 -12.17 10.90
C LEU A 135 -9.92 -11.90 12.39
N SER A 136 -8.83 -12.42 12.94
CA SER A 136 -8.34 -12.11 14.28
C SER A 136 -6.92 -11.53 14.20
N PHE A 137 -6.58 -10.62 15.11
CA PHE A 137 -5.24 -10.04 15.19
C PHE A 137 -4.46 -10.64 16.35
N ASN A 138 -3.37 -11.32 16.03
CA ASN A 138 -2.47 -11.94 17.00
C ASN A 138 -1.13 -11.20 17.00
N ARG A 139 -0.51 -11.04 18.17
CA ARG A 139 0.80 -10.39 18.28
C ARG A 139 1.81 -11.09 17.36
N TYR A 140 2.55 -10.29 16.61
CA TYR A 140 3.60 -10.80 15.74
C TYR A 140 4.77 -11.32 16.58
N PHE A 141 5.32 -12.46 16.17
CA PHE A 141 6.58 -13.00 16.65
C PHE A 141 7.44 -13.35 15.45
N HIS A 142 8.75 -13.21 15.59
CA HIS A 142 9.69 -13.59 14.54
C HIS A 142 9.45 -15.05 14.10
N GLY A 143 9.33 -15.27 12.78
CA GLY A 143 8.98 -16.58 12.21
C GLY A 143 7.48 -16.87 12.14
N SER A 144 6.60 -15.93 12.49
CA SER A 144 5.17 -16.05 12.22
C SER A 144 4.88 -16.26 10.74
N SER A 145 3.82 -17.02 10.42
CA SER A 145 3.40 -17.21 9.03
C SER A 145 3.04 -15.88 8.37
N PRO A 146 3.25 -15.75 7.07
CA PRO A 146 2.80 -14.58 6.31
C PRO A 146 1.30 -14.35 6.43
N THR A 147 0.87 -13.08 6.31
CA THR A 147 -0.53 -12.68 6.44
C THR A 147 -0.89 -11.61 5.41
N VAL A 148 -2.16 -11.52 5.05
CA VAL A 148 -2.69 -10.48 4.14
C VAL A 148 -2.91 -9.13 4.84
N ALA A 149 -3.01 -9.12 6.18
CA ALA A 149 -3.24 -7.90 6.96
C ALA A 149 -2.28 -7.80 8.15
N THR A 150 -1.74 -6.61 8.38
CA THR A 150 -0.86 -6.29 9.51
C THR A 150 -1.36 -5.03 10.20
N LEU A 151 -1.52 -5.07 11.52
CA LEU A 151 -1.85 -3.90 12.32
C LEU A 151 -0.63 -3.50 13.15
N ILE A 152 -0.14 -2.28 12.95
CA ILE A 152 0.99 -1.70 13.68
C ILE A 152 0.42 -0.65 14.62
N ARG A 153 0.50 -0.90 15.92
CA ARG A 153 -0.10 -0.07 16.96
C ARG A 153 0.91 0.93 17.49
N GLY A 154 0.70 2.21 17.15
CA GLY A 154 1.44 3.34 17.69
C GLY A 154 0.82 3.90 18.97
N ALA A 155 1.26 5.09 19.39
CA ALA A 155 0.75 5.76 20.58
C ALA A 155 -0.68 6.29 20.37
N ASP A 156 -0.90 7.10 19.34
CA ASP A 156 -2.15 7.82 19.08
C ASP A 156 -3.01 7.11 18.03
N PHE A 157 -2.37 6.50 17.03
CA PHE A 157 -3.00 5.81 15.92
C PHE A 157 -2.39 4.43 15.72
N SER A 158 -3.19 3.55 15.18
CA SER A 158 -2.75 2.28 14.63
C SER A 158 -2.77 2.35 13.11
N LEU A 159 -1.81 1.71 12.44
CA LEU A 159 -1.81 1.52 11.00
C LEU A 159 -2.27 0.11 10.68
N LEU A 160 -3.37 -0.02 9.94
CA LEU A 160 -3.72 -1.24 9.24
C LEU A 160 -3.12 -1.18 7.84
N GLU A 161 -2.25 -2.14 7.52
CA GLU A 161 -1.71 -2.32 6.18
C GLU A 161 -2.15 -3.68 5.66
N GLN A 162 -2.70 -3.72 4.45
CA GLN A 162 -3.28 -4.93 3.88
C GLN A 162 -3.09 -5.01 2.37
N VAL A 163 -2.97 -6.25 1.88
CA VAL A 163 -3.02 -6.60 0.47
C VAL A 163 -4.27 -7.45 0.23
N HIS A 164 -4.92 -7.26 -0.91
CA HIS A 164 -6.10 -8.05 -1.23
C HIS A 164 -5.73 -9.54 -1.31
N PRO A 165 -6.49 -10.46 -0.70
CA PRO A 165 -6.12 -11.88 -0.63
C PRO A 165 -5.83 -12.53 -1.98
N THR A 166 -6.57 -12.14 -3.05
CA THR A 166 -6.34 -12.67 -4.41
C THR A 166 -5.02 -12.21 -5.04
N ASP A 167 -4.43 -11.14 -4.54
CA ASP A 167 -3.24 -10.50 -5.12
C ASP A 167 -1.97 -10.84 -4.31
N TYR A 168 -2.15 -11.50 -3.16
CA TYR A 168 -1.11 -11.80 -2.20
C TYR A 168 -0.23 -12.96 -2.63
N PHE A 169 1.09 -12.79 -2.53
CA PHE A 169 2.05 -13.87 -2.76
C PHE A 169 2.93 -14.17 -1.53
N GLY A 170 3.35 -13.15 -0.80
CA GLY A 170 4.22 -13.34 0.36
C GLY A 170 4.50 -12.04 1.10
N GLN A 171 5.02 -12.20 2.30
CA GLN A 171 5.35 -11.10 3.20
C GLN A 171 6.65 -11.37 3.93
N ALA A 172 7.41 -10.31 4.20
CA ALA A 172 8.39 -10.25 5.25
C ALA A 172 8.03 -9.11 6.21
N THR A 173 8.18 -9.34 7.51
CA THR A 173 8.08 -8.29 8.52
C THR A 173 9.41 -8.23 9.25
N LEU A 174 10.00 -7.05 9.30
CA LEU A 174 11.26 -6.79 9.98
C LEU A 174 10.99 -5.80 11.11
N GLU A 175 11.34 -6.20 12.32
CA GLU A 175 11.40 -5.32 13.48
C GLU A 175 12.87 -5.13 13.82
N ASP A 176 13.39 -3.93 13.64
CA ASP A 176 14.78 -3.62 13.96
C ASP A 176 14.88 -2.23 14.61
N ALA A 177 15.70 -2.16 15.69
CA ALA A 177 16.21 -0.95 16.35
C ALA A 177 15.30 0.30 16.28
N GLY A 178 14.00 0.14 16.56
CA GLY A 178 13.06 1.26 16.55
C GLY A 178 12.32 1.49 15.24
N ARG A 179 12.30 0.50 14.33
CA ARG A 179 11.54 0.53 13.08
C ARG A 179 10.78 -0.77 12.85
N VAL A 180 9.65 -0.64 12.17
CA VAL A 180 8.88 -1.77 11.64
C VAL A 180 8.79 -1.60 10.14
N ALA A 181 9.17 -2.63 9.39
CA ALA A 181 8.97 -2.71 7.96
C ALA A 181 8.06 -3.91 7.63
N VAL A 182 7.07 -3.68 6.77
CA VAL A 182 6.20 -4.72 6.22
C VAL A 182 6.38 -4.73 4.72
N ASP A 183 6.95 -5.81 4.19
CA ASP A 183 7.21 -5.99 2.77
C ASP A 183 6.22 -6.99 2.19
N ARG A 184 5.43 -6.58 1.22
CA ARG A 184 4.47 -7.42 0.49
C ARG A 184 5.01 -7.75 -0.89
N ARG A 185 5.00 -9.02 -1.25
CA ARG A 185 5.38 -9.49 -2.59
C ARG A 185 4.15 -9.82 -3.40
N VAL A 186 4.13 -9.34 -4.64
CA VAL A 186 3.05 -9.56 -5.61
C VAL A 186 3.64 -9.90 -6.98
N PHE A 187 2.82 -10.45 -7.87
CA PHE A 187 3.20 -10.83 -9.24
C PHE A 187 4.34 -11.87 -9.32
N PRO A 188 4.23 -13.02 -8.65
CA PRO A 188 5.30 -14.03 -8.66
C PRO A 188 5.44 -14.75 -10.00
N GLU A 189 4.38 -14.76 -10.79
CA GLU A 189 4.33 -15.50 -12.05
C GLU A 189 4.83 -14.67 -13.22
N GLY A 190 5.25 -15.33 -14.27
CA GLY A 190 5.61 -14.70 -15.53
C GLY A 190 4.48 -13.86 -16.12
N LEU A 191 4.83 -12.81 -16.85
CA LEU A 191 3.89 -11.92 -17.51
C LEU A 191 4.16 -11.97 -19.01
N GLU A 192 3.13 -12.32 -19.78
CA GLU A 192 3.17 -12.37 -21.22
C GLU A 192 2.73 -11.07 -21.87
N LYS A 193 3.17 -10.84 -23.10
CA LYS A 193 2.76 -9.69 -23.91
C LYS A 193 1.24 -9.58 -24.01
N GLY A 194 0.74 -8.37 -23.74
CA GLY A 194 -0.70 -8.05 -23.82
C GLY A 194 -1.48 -8.41 -22.57
N VAL A 195 -0.87 -9.08 -21.59
CA VAL A 195 -1.48 -9.34 -20.29
C VAL A 195 -1.23 -8.15 -19.36
N ILE A 196 -2.27 -7.75 -18.62
CA ILE A 196 -2.18 -6.76 -17.56
C ILE A 196 -2.51 -7.47 -16.26
N ARG A 197 -1.61 -7.37 -15.27
CA ARG A 197 -1.87 -7.83 -13.91
C ARG A 197 -1.96 -6.66 -12.95
N ARG A 198 -2.77 -6.81 -11.93
CA ARG A 198 -2.96 -5.79 -10.90
C ARG A 198 -2.84 -6.40 -9.52
N ALA A 199 -2.38 -5.57 -8.58
CA ALA A 199 -2.41 -5.86 -7.17
C ALA A 199 -2.92 -4.65 -6.40
N ARG A 200 -3.71 -4.89 -5.35
CA ARG A 200 -4.40 -3.88 -4.54
C ARG A 200 -3.89 -3.91 -3.12
N PHE A 201 -3.63 -2.73 -2.60
CA PHE A 201 -3.16 -2.52 -1.24
C PHE A 201 -3.96 -1.43 -0.58
N GLN A 202 -4.12 -1.51 0.73
CA GLN A 202 -4.66 -0.41 1.51
C GLN A 202 -3.81 -0.19 2.77
N ALA A 203 -3.70 1.07 3.15
CA ALA A 203 -3.10 1.48 4.41
C ALA A 203 -4.02 2.50 5.09
N PHE A 204 -4.53 2.16 6.27
CA PHE A 204 -5.43 3.01 7.05
C PHE A 204 -4.81 3.40 8.37
N LEU A 205 -4.86 4.68 8.69
CA LEU A 205 -4.63 5.19 10.02
C LEU A 205 -5.96 5.18 10.78
N ILE A 206 -5.99 4.43 11.87
CA ILE A 206 -7.17 4.13 12.68
C ILE A 206 -6.96 4.74 14.06
N PRO A 207 -7.94 5.44 14.66
CA PRO A 207 -7.84 5.84 16.05
C PRO A 207 -7.53 4.66 16.97
N ARG A 208 -6.68 4.87 17.97
CA ARG A 208 -6.19 3.81 18.86
C ARG A 208 -7.29 3.07 19.63
N SER A 209 -8.38 3.79 19.94
CA SER A 209 -9.55 3.22 20.62
C SER A 209 -10.37 2.40 19.62
N GLY A 210 -10.55 1.11 19.88
CA GLY A 210 -11.33 0.21 19.04
C GLY A 210 -10.64 -0.22 17.74
N ASP A 211 -9.33 -0.01 17.64
CA ASP A 211 -8.54 -0.24 16.42
C ASP A 211 -8.63 -1.69 15.88
N PHE A 212 -8.73 -2.70 16.74
CA PHE A 212 -8.88 -4.09 16.30
C PHE A 212 -10.20 -4.34 15.58
N GLU A 213 -11.31 -3.82 16.12
CA GLU A 213 -12.63 -4.00 15.49
C GLU A 213 -12.72 -3.20 14.19
N SER A 214 -12.25 -1.95 14.20
CA SER A 214 -12.16 -1.15 12.97
C SER A 214 -11.28 -1.82 11.91
N ALA A 215 -10.17 -2.44 12.29
CA ALA A 215 -9.31 -3.15 11.37
C ALA A 215 -9.99 -4.38 10.75
N LYS A 216 -10.76 -5.14 11.54
CA LYS A 216 -11.55 -6.28 11.02
C LYS A 216 -12.60 -5.83 10.01
N GLU A 217 -13.35 -4.78 10.32
CA GLU A 217 -14.37 -4.23 9.41
C GLU A 217 -13.76 -3.72 8.10
N LEU A 218 -12.62 -3.00 8.18
CA LEU A 218 -11.92 -2.51 7.00
C LEU A 218 -11.39 -3.66 6.14
N PHE A 219 -10.87 -4.70 6.77
CA PHE A 219 -10.42 -5.89 6.05
C PHE A 219 -11.58 -6.60 5.35
N ALA A 220 -12.68 -6.86 6.03
CA ALA A 220 -13.84 -7.52 5.45
C ALA A 220 -14.39 -6.75 4.23
N LYS A 221 -14.53 -5.43 4.35
CA LYS A 221 -14.93 -4.57 3.23
C LYS A 221 -13.96 -4.63 2.05
N PHE A 222 -12.66 -4.78 2.32
CA PHE A 222 -11.65 -4.88 1.27
C PHE A 222 -11.62 -6.24 0.59
N ASP A 223 -11.77 -7.31 1.36
CA ASP A 223 -11.85 -8.69 0.85
C ASP A 223 -13.05 -8.89 -0.09
N GLU A 224 -14.20 -8.32 0.28
CA GLU A 224 -15.44 -8.35 -0.52
C GLU A 224 -15.40 -7.40 -1.73
N ALA A 225 -14.42 -6.49 -1.79
CA ALA A 225 -14.37 -5.48 -2.85
C ALA A 225 -14.11 -6.11 -4.23
N ALA A 226 -14.98 -5.84 -5.16
CA ALA A 226 -14.79 -6.26 -6.55
C ALA A 226 -13.46 -5.70 -7.10
N PRO A 227 -12.75 -6.46 -7.97
CA PRO A 227 -11.59 -5.94 -8.66
C PRO A 227 -11.94 -4.62 -9.36
N PRO A 228 -11.07 -3.59 -9.26
CA PRO A 228 -11.33 -2.34 -9.95
C PRO A 228 -11.44 -2.59 -11.44
N LEU A 229 -12.59 -2.24 -12.01
CA LEU A 229 -12.76 -2.26 -13.44
C LEU A 229 -11.82 -1.23 -14.05
N THR A 230 -10.98 -1.67 -14.93
CA THR A 230 -10.10 -0.78 -15.68
C THR A 230 -10.69 -0.61 -17.06
N THR A 231 -11.19 0.52 -17.26
CA THR A 231 -11.48 1.04 -18.60
C THR A 231 -10.22 1.69 -19.16
#